data_c8ececab0d5c639b6fd1fc5074ba2b5c
#
_entry.id   c8ececab0d5c639b6fd1fc5074ba2b5c
#
_cell.length_a   1.000
_cell.length_b   1.000
_cell.length_c   1.000
_cell.angle_alpha   90.00
_cell.angle_beta   90.00
_cell.angle_gamma   90.00
#
_symmetry.space_group_name_H-M   'P 1'
#
loop_
_entity.id
_entity.type
_entity.pdbx_description
1 polymer ?
#
loop_
_entity_poly.entity_id
_entity_poly.type
_entity_poly.pdbx_seq_one_letter_code
_entity_poly.pdbx_strand_id
1 'polypeptide(L)'
;VSEQSEFPDGQYPERPVERHKGPVVLRRDRRDQGSTTDQRLLDSRGPSDWVHTDPWRVLRIQAEFVEGFGALAEVPRAVTVFGSARTKRDHPEYELGRKIGAALADAGFAVMTGGGPGAMEAVNRGANEAGGFSVGLGIELPFEQGLNPWVDLGVNFRYFFARKTMFVKYSQAFICLPGGFGTLDELFEALTLVQTKKVTKFPVVLFGTEYWGGLYDWIAKSVLGGGKIGEKDLDLLHLTDDIDDAVRVVQESYQAWEDTH
;
A
#
# COMPACT_ATOMS: atom_id res chain seq x y z
N VAL A 1 17.87 23.34 -18.89
CA VAL A 1 18.15 24.09 -17.65
C VAL A 1 16.95 23.86 -16.77
N SER A 2 17.07 22.90 -15.85
CA SER A 2 16.04 22.53 -14.90
C SER A 2 16.08 23.50 -13.72
N GLU A 3 15.05 24.27 -13.53
CA GLU A 3 14.81 24.98 -12.28
C GLU A 3 14.39 23.95 -11.22
N GLN A 4 15.31 23.60 -10.33
CA GLN A 4 15.02 22.93 -9.10
C GLN A 4 14.24 23.89 -8.19
N SER A 5 12.96 23.62 -7.95
CA SER A 5 12.19 24.34 -6.93
C SER A 5 12.66 23.86 -5.54
N GLU A 6 13.62 24.56 -4.97
CA GLU A 6 13.96 24.48 -3.56
C GLU A 6 12.77 24.98 -2.72
N PHE A 7 12.06 24.08 -2.04
CA PHE A 7 11.19 24.46 -0.93
C PHE A 7 11.99 24.37 0.35
N PRO A 8 12.19 25.50 1.09
CA PRO A 8 12.87 25.45 2.38
C PRO A 8 12.07 24.63 3.38
N ASP A 9 12.78 23.87 4.19
CA ASP A 9 12.22 23.03 5.26
C ASP A 9 11.19 23.82 6.10
N GLY A 10 9.94 23.40 6.04
CA GLY A 10 8.91 23.79 6.99
C GLY A 10 7.72 24.61 6.48
N GLN A 11 7.68 25.08 5.26
CA GLN A 11 6.51 25.84 4.76
C GLN A 11 6.01 25.30 3.42
N TYR A 12 5.24 24.20 3.50
CA TYR A 12 4.32 23.92 2.39
C TYR A 12 3.11 24.88 2.51
N PRO A 13 2.68 25.51 1.43
CA PRO A 13 1.42 26.25 1.45
C PRO A 13 0.33 25.30 1.89
N GLU A 14 -0.52 25.73 2.84
CA GLU A 14 -1.71 24.98 3.20
C GLU A 14 -2.49 24.69 1.92
N ARG A 15 -2.42 23.43 1.47
CA ARG A 15 -3.21 23.04 0.30
C ARG A 15 -4.68 23.10 0.69
N PRO A 16 -5.54 23.62 -0.19
CA PRO A 16 -6.96 23.53 0.04
C PRO A 16 -7.33 22.05 0.25
N VAL A 17 -8.16 21.78 1.24
CA VAL A 17 -8.68 20.44 1.54
C VAL A 17 -9.28 19.88 0.25
N GLU A 18 -8.61 18.89 -0.33
CA GLU A 18 -9.06 18.18 -1.52
C GLU A 18 -9.68 16.86 -1.06
N ARG A 19 -10.90 16.60 -1.50
CA ARG A 19 -11.59 15.34 -1.26
C ARG A 19 -11.76 14.60 -2.57
N HIS A 20 -11.28 13.37 -2.60
CA HIS A 20 -11.41 12.51 -3.77
C HIS A 20 -12.68 11.67 -3.68
N LYS A 21 -13.44 11.64 -4.76
CA LYS A 21 -14.59 10.75 -4.92
C LYS A 21 -14.41 9.98 -6.24
N GLY A 22 -13.70 8.87 -6.16
CA GLY A 22 -13.15 8.21 -7.34
C GLY A 22 -12.19 9.14 -8.10
N PRO A 23 -12.29 9.26 -9.43
CA PRO A 23 -11.45 10.14 -10.22
C PRO A 23 -11.76 11.65 -10.02
N VAL A 24 -12.80 12.00 -9.27
CA VAL A 24 -13.24 13.39 -9.09
C VAL A 24 -12.56 13.99 -7.87
N VAL A 25 -11.89 15.13 -8.08
CA VAL A 25 -11.33 15.96 -7.02
C VAL A 25 -12.32 17.06 -6.65
N LEU A 26 -12.76 17.09 -5.40
CA LEU A 26 -13.63 18.13 -4.84
C LEU A 26 -12.78 19.11 -4.04
N ARG A 27 -12.68 20.35 -4.56
CA ARG A 27 -12.04 21.47 -3.85
C ARG A 27 -13.12 22.33 -3.24
N ARG A 28 -13.24 22.39 -1.91
CA ARG A 28 -14.27 23.09 -1.15
C ARG A 28 -15.61 22.33 -1.14
N ASP A 29 -15.70 21.31 -0.32
CA ASP A 29 -16.95 20.60 -0.13
C ASP A 29 -17.84 21.29 0.93
N ARG A 30 -19.03 21.70 0.51
CA ARG A 30 -20.11 22.14 1.38
C ARG A 30 -21.20 21.08 1.53
N ARG A 31 -21.02 19.89 0.95
CA ARG A 31 -22.06 18.87 0.89
C ARG A 31 -21.55 17.57 1.48
N ASP A 32 -22.34 17.05 2.40
CA ASP A 32 -22.28 15.73 2.98
C ASP A 32 -20.93 15.27 3.61
N GLN A 33 -20.85 15.45 4.89
CA GLN A 33 -20.04 14.63 5.79
C GLN A 33 -20.65 13.21 5.90
N GLY A 34 -20.99 12.63 4.74
CA GLY A 34 -21.73 11.40 4.66
C GLY A 34 -20.80 10.17 4.56
N SER A 35 -21.36 9.05 4.28
CA SER A 35 -20.76 7.73 4.17
C SER A 35 -19.86 7.60 2.95
N THR A 36 -18.82 6.75 3.04
CA THR A 36 -18.00 6.30 1.90
C THR A 36 -18.79 5.40 0.96
N THR A 37 -18.21 5.14 -0.21
CA THR A 37 -18.81 4.20 -1.17
C THR A 37 -18.86 2.79 -0.64
N ASP A 38 -17.83 2.35 0.10
CA ASP A 38 -17.81 1.05 0.78
C ASP A 38 -18.88 0.97 1.89
N GLN A 39 -19.03 2.02 2.70
CA GLN A 39 -20.10 2.05 3.71
C GLN A 39 -21.48 1.90 3.08
N ARG A 40 -21.73 2.57 1.95
CA ARG A 40 -23.00 2.45 1.22
C ARG A 40 -23.19 1.09 0.57
N LEU A 41 -22.10 0.41 0.16
CA LEU A 41 -22.15 -0.95 -0.36
C LEU A 41 -22.53 -1.95 0.73
N LEU A 42 -21.97 -1.77 1.93
CA LEU A 42 -22.14 -2.70 3.05
C LEU A 42 -23.41 -2.42 3.88
N ASP A 43 -24.00 -1.22 3.76
CA ASP A 43 -25.24 -0.83 4.44
C ASP A 43 -26.47 -1.25 3.61
N SER A 44 -26.81 -2.54 3.64
CA SER A 44 -28.00 -3.05 2.97
C SER A 44 -29.25 -2.92 3.85
N ARG A 45 -30.16 -2.03 3.48
CA ARG A 45 -31.39 -1.72 4.25
C ARG A 45 -32.64 -2.39 3.68
N GLY A 46 -32.59 -3.63 3.32
CA GLY A 46 -33.79 -4.38 2.94
C GLY A 46 -33.67 -5.23 1.69
N PRO A 47 -34.56 -6.23 1.52
CA PRO A 47 -34.39 -7.27 0.51
C PRO A 47 -34.55 -6.80 -0.94
N SER A 48 -35.12 -5.62 -1.20
CA SER A 48 -35.34 -5.10 -2.57
C SER A 48 -34.38 -3.99 -2.99
N ASP A 49 -33.53 -3.51 -2.08
CA ASP A 49 -32.65 -2.36 -2.33
C ASP A 49 -31.56 -2.67 -3.39
N TRP A 50 -31.11 -3.90 -3.44
CA TRP A 50 -30.10 -4.35 -4.40
C TRP A 50 -30.61 -4.26 -5.86
N VAL A 51 -31.89 -4.50 -6.13
CA VAL A 51 -32.48 -4.45 -7.46
C VAL A 51 -32.35 -3.06 -8.09
N HIS A 52 -32.43 -2.02 -7.25
CA HIS A 52 -32.41 -0.63 -7.71
C HIS A 52 -31.02 0.01 -7.67
N THR A 53 -30.12 -0.48 -6.82
CA THR A 53 -28.81 0.15 -6.56
C THR A 53 -27.62 -0.74 -6.94
N ASP A 54 -27.66 -2.02 -6.64
CA ASP A 54 -26.50 -2.90 -6.79
C ASP A 54 -26.10 -3.22 -8.24
N PRO A 55 -27.00 -3.37 -9.22
CA PRO A 55 -26.59 -3.54 -10.59
C PRO A 55 -25.68 -2.39 -11.09
N TRP A 56 -26.00 -1.16 -10.72
CA TRP A 56 -25.18 0.00 -11.05
C TRP A 56 -23.87 0.05 -10.26
N ARG A 57 -23.87 -0.47 -9.05
CA ARG A 57 -22.65 -0.64 -8.23
C ARG A 57 -21.71 -1.67 -8.84
N VAL A 58 -22.24 -2.81 -9.32
CA VAL A 58 -21.43 -3.82 -10.01
C VAL A 58 -20.72 -3.24 -11.22
N LEU A 59 -21.38 -2.43 -12.04
CA LEU A 59 -20.76 -1.76 -13.17
C LEU A 59 -19.66 -0.77 -12.72
N ARG A 60 -19.85 -0.07 -11.62
CA ARG A 60 -18.81 0.81 -11.06
C ARG A 60 -17.62 0.04 -10.52
N ILE A 61 -17.85 -1.10 -9.87
CA ILE A 61 -16.78 -1.99 -9.41
C ILE A 61 -15.97 -2.50 -10.59
N GLN A 62 -16.64 -2.94 -11.66
CA GLN A 62 -15.98 -3.36 -12.90
C GLN A 62 -15.16 -2.22 -13.51
N ALA A 63 -15.71 -1.01 -13.56
CA ALA A 63 -15.00 0.17 -14.07
C ALA A 63 -13.73 0.46 -13.26
N GLU A 64 -13.75 0.33 -11.92
CA GLU A 64 -12.55 0.51 -11.10
C GLU A 64 -11.46 -0.53 -11.38
N PHE A 65 -11.83 -1.77 -11.66
CA PHE A 65 -10.86 -2.78 -12.09
C PHE A 65 -10.26 -2.43 -13.44
N VAL A 66 -11.07 -2.00 -14.41
CA VAL A 66 -10.59 -1.59 -15.74
C VAL A 66 -9.68 -0.37 -15.64
N GLU A 67 -10.07 0.64 -14.87
CA GLU A 67 -9.27 1.84 -14.61
C GLU A 67 -7.95 1.50 -13.91
N GLY A 68 -7.98 0.67 -12.86
CA GLY A 68 -6.80 0.25 -12.11
C GLY A 68 -5.83 -0.56 -12.96
N PHE A 69 -6.33 -1.54 -13.71
CA PHE A 69 -5.49 -2.33 -14.62
C PHE A 69 -4.91 -1.48 -15.74
N GLY A 70 -5.69 -0.57 -16.31
CA GLY A 70 -5.22 0.33 -17.36
C GLY A 70 -4.16 1.30 -16.87
N ALA A 71 -4.39 1.94 -15.72
CA ALA A 71 -3.45 2.91 -15.15
C ALA A 71 -2.11 2.28 -14.72
N LEU A 72 -2.15 1.02 -14.28
CA LEU A 72 -0.96 0.32 -13.77
C LEU A 72 -0.30 -0.62 -14.79
N ALA A 73 -0.83 -0.71 -16.01
CA ALA A 73 -0.37 -1.66 -17.03
C ALA A 73 1.11 -1.48 -17.40
N GLU A 74 1.62 -0.27 -17.36
CA GLU A 74 3.00 0.08 -17.72
C GLU A 74 3.89 0.35 -16.51
N VAL A 75 3.39 0.11 -15.27
CA VAL A 75 4.22 0.23 -14.07
C VAL A 75 5.31 -0.85 -14.12
N PRO A 76 6.58 -0.46 -14.00
CA PRO A 76 7.67 -1.43 -13.97
C PRO A 76 7.58 -2.31 -12.72
N ARG A 77 8.49 -3.30 -12.60
CA ARG A 77 8.58 -4.12 -11.39
C ARG A 77 8.50 -3.26 -10.14
N ALA A 78 7.54 -3.53 -9.27
CA ALA A 78 7.26 -2.69 -8.13
C ALA A 78 7.34 -3.46 -6.81
N VAL A 79 7.67 -2.76 -5.74
CA VAL A 79 7.57 -3.25 -4.36
C VAL A 79 6.58 -2.38 -3.61
N THR A 80 5.63 -3.01 -2.95
CA THR A 80 4.69 -2.28 -2.10
C THR A 80 5.20 -2.19 -0.67
N VAL A 81 5.17 -0.98 -0.12
CA VAL A 81 5.52 -0.73 1.28
C VAL A 81 4.29 -0.23 2.03
N PHE A 82 3.91 -0.97 3.06
CA PHE A 82 2.84 -0.60 3.98
C PHE A 82 3.39 -0.06 5.29
N GLY A 83 2.64 0.83 5.94
CA GLY A 83 3.04 1.40 7.22
C GLY A 83 1.98 2.37 7.75
N SER A 84 2.24 2.95 8.91
CA SER A 84 1.30 3.82 9.60
C SER A 84 1.11 5.18 8.90
N ALA A 85 -0.14 5.54 8.63
CA ALA A 85 -0.50 6.90 8.22
C ALA A 85 -0.26 7.96 9.31
N ARG A 86 -0.01 7.52 10.56
CA ARG A 86 0.15 8.39 11.73
C ARG A 86 1.59 8.70 12.08
N THR A 87 2.57 8.12 11.37
CA THR A 87 3.99 8.41 11.56
C THR A 87 4.26 9.88 11.27
N LYS A 88 4.76 10.60 12.27
CA LYS A 88 5.06 12.03 12.12
C LYS A 88 6.37 12.22 11.35
N ARG A 89 6.49 13.35 10.65
CA ARG A 89 7.69 13.67 9.85
C ARG A 89 8.97 13.81 10.67
N ASP A 90 8.86 14.17 11.95
CA ASP A 90 9.97 14.30 12.91
C ASP A 90 10.28 12.98 13.64
N HIS A 91 9.53 11.91 13.37
CA HIS A 91 9.74 10.60 13.99
C HIS A 91 10.84 9.82 13.26
N PRO A 92 11.72 9.07 13.96
CA PRO A 92 12.76 8.24 13.33
C PRO A 92 12.24 7.25 12.27
N GLU A 93 11.03 6.70 12.47
CA GLU A 93 10.39 5.83 11.48
C GLU A 93 10.10 6.52 10.15
N TYR A 94 9.89 7.84 10.14
CA TYR A 94 9.69 8.56 8.88
C TYR A 94 10.98 8.57 8.05
N GLU A 95 12.11 8.91 8.68
CA GLU A 95 13.41 8.88 7.99
C GLU A 95 13.81 7.46 7.57
N LEU A 96 13.44 6.47 8.37
CA LEU A 96 13.61 5.06 8.01
C LEU A 96 12.79 4.70 6.76
N GLY A 97 11.51 5.06 6.71
CA GLY A 97 10.67 4.85 5.53
C GLY A 97 11.22 5.54 4.29
N ARG A 98 11.75 6.76 4.43
CA ARG A 98 12.40 7.49 3.35
C ARG A 98 13.63 6.76 2.81
N LYS A 99 14.50 6.24 3.70
CA LYS A 99 15.68 5.45 3.31
C LYS A 99 15.28 4.14 2.60
N ILE A 100 14.26 3.46 3.07
CA ILE A 100 13.75 2.24 2.42
C ILE A 100 13.23 2.56 1.02
N GLY A 101 12.46 3.63 0.85
CA GLY A 101 12.00 4.07 -0.47
C GLY A 101 13.13 4.35 -1.44
N ALA A 102 14.18 5.07 -0.98
CA ALA A 102 15.37 5.35 -1.77
C ALA A 102 16.12 4.06 -2.15
N ALA A 103 16.36 3.16 -1.19
CA ALA A 103 17.08 1.91 -1.43
C ALA A 103 16.36 0.99 -2.45
N LEU A 104 15.03 0.94 -2.41
CA LEU A 104 14.24 0.20 -3.40
C LEU A 104 14.33 0.83 -4.79
N ALA A 105 14.31 2.16 -4.89
CA ALA A 105 14.47 2.88 -6.15
C ALA A 105 15.87 2.65 -6.73
N ASP A 106 16.93 2.74 -5.91
CA ASP A 106 18.32 2.45 -6.29
C ASP A 106 18.50 1.01 -6.76
N ALA A 107 17.73 0.07 -6.20
CA ALA A 107 17.67 -1.33 -6.63
C ALA A 107 16.86 -1.54 -7.93
N GLY A 108 16.31 -0.47 -8.51
CA GLY A 108 15.59 -0.48 -9.79
C GLY A 108 14.13 -0.93 -9.69
N PHE A 109 13.51 -0.83 -8.52
CA PHE A 109 12.08 -1.08 -8.34
C PHE A 109 11.28 0.23 -8.34
N ALA A 110 10.12 0.21 -8.94
CA ALA A 110 9.08 1.19 -8.62
C ALA A 110 8.61 0.97 -7.18
N VAL A 111 8.27 2.04 -6.49
CA VAL A 111 7.83 1.96 -5.09
C VAL A 111 6.36 2.31 -4.99
N MET A 112 5.57 1.37 -4.50
CA MET A 112 4.13 1.51 -4.39
C MET A 112 3.72 1.62 -2.92
N THR A 113 2.82 2.54 -2.62
CA THR A 113 2.23 2.70 -1.28
C THR A 113 0.73 2.98 -1.38
N GLY A 114 0.07 3.11 -0.23
CA GLY A 114 -1.30 3.62 -0.17
C GLY A 114 -1.44 5.11 -0.55
N GLY A 115 -0.36 5.80 -0.85
CA GLY A 115 -0.36 7.20 -1.27
C GLY A 115 -0.74 8.22 -0.19
N GLY A 116 -1.02 7.79 1.03
CA GLY A 116 -1.41 8.64 2.15
C GLY A 116 -0.24 9.30 2.88
N PRO A 117 -0.49 9.90 4.04
CA PRO A 117 0.53 10.53 4.87
C PRO A 117 1.38 9.50 5.65
N GLY A 118 2.28 9.99 6.48
CA GLY A 118 3.07 9.21 7.42
C GLY A 118 4.12 8.34 6.74
N ALA A 119 4.18 7.06 7.09
CA ALA A 119 5.14 6.13 6.52
C ALA A 119 5.00 6.00 5.00
N MET A 120 3.78 6.06 4.46
CA MET A 120 3.52 6.03 3.01
C MET A 120 4.15 7.23 2.30
N GLU A 121 3.96 8.44 2.85
CA GLU A 121 4.60 9.66 2.35
C GLU A 121 6.11 9.57 2.42
N ALA A 122 6.66 9.09 3.54
CA ALA A 122 8.09 8.94 3.73
C ALA A 122 8.71 8.05 2.64
N VAL A 123 8.11 6.91 2.39
CA VAL A 123 8.56 5.93 1.40
C VAL A 123 8.45 6.48 -0.02
N ASN A 124 7.32 7.08 -0.39
CA ASN A 124 7.15 7.74 -1.69
C ASN A 124 8.16 8.86 -1.89
N ARG A 125 8.41 9.66 -0.84
CA ARG A 125 9.42 10.72 -0.85
C ARG A 125 10.81 10.17 -1.13
N GLY A 126 11.22 9.14 -0.42
CA GLY A 126 12.53 8.52 -0.62
C GLY A 126 12.72 7.98 -2.03
N ALA A 127 11.71 7.31 -2.58
CA ALA A 127 11.76 6.82 -3.94
C ALA A 127 11.87 7.96 -4.98
N ASN A 128 11.06 9.00 -4.83
CA ASN A 128 11.06 10.15 -5.74
C ASN A 128 12.38 10.93 -5.67
N GLU A 129 12.91 11.20 -4.46
CA GLU A 129 14.20 11.88 -4.27
C GLU A 129 15.38 11.10 -4.85
N ALA A 130 15.31 9.77 -4.88
CA ALA A 130 16.31 8.90 -5.52
C ALA A 130 16.10 8.78 -7.06
N GLY A 131 15.10 9.47 -7.62
CA GLY A 131 14.80 9.40 -9.06
C GLY A 131 14.07 8.13 -9.50
N GLY A 132 13.53 7.34 -8.55
CA GLY A 132 12.71 6.17 -8.81
C GLY A 132 11.24 6.53 -9.10
N PHE A 133 10.49 5.57 -9.63
CA PHE A 133 9.08 5.74 -9.95
C PHE A 133 8.19 5.47 -8.73
N SER A 134 7.45 6.47 -8.29
CA SER A 134 6.66 6.47 -7.06
C SER A 134 5.17 6.35 -7.36
N VAL A 135 4.52 5.31 -6.82
CA VAL A 135 3.11 4.99 -7.08
C VAL A 135 2.30 5.09 -5.80
N GLY A 136 1.12 5.69 -5.89
CA GLY A 136 0.17 5.80 -4.79
C GLY A 136 -1.19 5.22 -5.14
N LEU A 137 -1.63 4.18 -4.43
CA LEU A 137 -2.97 3.64 -4.55
C LEU A 137 -3.83 4.15 -3.39
N GLY A 138 -4.52 5.26 -3.60
CA GLY A 138 -5.42 5.87 -2.62
C GLY A 138 -6.73 5.11 -2.46
N ILE A 139 -7.42 5.40 -1.37
CA ILE A 139 -8.78 4.89 -1.09
C ILE A 139 -9.67 6.03 -0.60
N GLU A 140 -10.93 6.03 -0.98
CA GLU A 140 -11.91 6.99 -0.48
C GLU A 140 -12.13 6.77 1.04
N LEU A 141 -11.67 7.70 1.85
CA LEU A 141 -11.89 7.71 3.30
C LEU A 141 -12.62 8.98 3.73
N PRO A 142 -13.43 8.94 4.80
CA PRO A 142 -14.22 10.11 5.23
C PRO A 142 -13.37 11.32 5.63
N PHE A 143 -12.11 11.08 6.02
CA PHE A 143 -11.23 12.07 6.63
C PHE A 143 -9.88 12.22 5.94
N GLU A 144 -9.60 11.53 4.83
CA GLU A 144 -8.30 11.59 4.15
C GLU A 144 -8.22 12.69 3.10
N GLN A 145 -7.05 13.31 3.04
CA GLN A 145 -6.69 14.42 2.18
C GLN A 145 -5.84 13.89 1.02
N GLY A 146 -6.43 13.35 -0.02
CA GLY A 146 -5.74 13.08 -1.28
C GLY A 146 -4.40 12.31 -1.19
N LEU A 147 -3.73 12.17 -2.31
CA LEU A 147 -2.41 11.55 -2.39
C LEU A 147 -1.31 12.50 -1.92
N ASN A 148 -0.24 11.95 -1.31
CA ASN A 148 0.92 12.73 -0.92
C ASN A 148 1.65 13.32 -2.14
N PRO A 149 2.44 14.41 -1.97
CA PRO A 149 3.03 15.16 -3.08
C PRO A 149 4.15 14.44 -3.84
N TRP A 150 4.62 13.30 -3.34
CA TRP A 150 5.74 12.55 -3.87
C TRP A 150 5.31 11.40 -4.80
N VAL A 151 4.02 11.28 -5.06
CA VAL A 151 3.44 10.28 -5.96
C VAL A 151 3.51 10.77 -7.40
N ASP A 152 4.17 10.01 -8.27
CA ASP A 152 4.23 10.26 -9.72
C ASP A 152 2.96 9.74 -10.41
N LEU A 153 2.56 8.50 -10.08
CA LEU A 153 1.32 7.88 -10.57
C LEU A 153 0.39 7.59 -9.42
N GLY A 154 -0.77 8.25 -9.41
CA GLY A 154 -1.78 8.07 -8.39
C GLY A 154 -3.10 7.52 -8.91
N VAL A 155 -3.62 6.48 -8.26
CA VAL A 155 -4.94 5.92 -8.55
C VAL A 155 -5.77 5.92 -7.28
N ASN A 156 -6.95 6.56 -7.30
CA ASN A 156 -7.87 6.56 -6.18
C ASN A 156 -9.00 5.57 -6.37
N PHE A 157 -9.14 4.66 -5.43
CA PHE A 157 -10.18 3.63 -5.41
C PHE A 157 -11.33 4.02 -4.48
N ARG A 158 -12.52 3.52 -4.78
CA ARG A 158 -13.70 3.59 -3.91
C ARG A 158 -13.87 2.32 -3.10
N TYR A 159 -13.37 1.19 -3.63
CA TYR A 159 -13.56 -0.14 -3.05
C TYR A 159 -12.23 -0.75 -2.61
N PHE A 160 -12.14 -1.14 -1.34
CA PHE A 160 -10.96 -1.75 -0.76
C PHE A 160 -10.49 -2.99 -1.53
N PHE A 161 -11.42 -3.87 -1.91
CA PHE A 161 -11.08 -5.11 -2.62
C PHE A 161 -10.51 -4.87 -4.02
N ALA A 162 -10.93 -3.81 -4.73
CA ALA A 162 -10.35 -3.45 -6.02
C ALA A 162 -8.90 -2.96 -5.83
N ARG A 163 -8.67 -2.06 -4.86
CA ARG A 163 -7.34 -1.58 -4.49
C ARG A 163 -6.39 -2.70 -4.07
N LYS A 164 -6.85 -3.60 -3.19
CA LYS A 164 -6.07 -4.75 -2.71
C LYS A 164 -5.60 -5.65 -3.86
N THR A 165 -6.48 -5.92 -4.81
CA THR A 165 -6.13 -6.69 -6.02
C THR A 165 -4.99 -6.03 -6.79
N MET A 166 -4.95 -4.70 -6.87
CA MET A 166 -3.87 -3.99 -7.56
C MET A 166 -2.53 -4.11 -6.80
N PHE A 167 -2.54 -3.96 -5.48
CA PHE A 167 -1.33 -4.19 -4.68
C PHE A 167 -0.73 -5.57 -4.93
N VAL A 168 -1.54 -6.60 -4.84
CA VAL A 168 -1.08 -7.99 -5.04
C VAL A 168 -0.62 -8.23 -6.47
N LYS A 169 -1.38 -7.73 -7.46
CA LYS A 169 -1.10 -8.00 -8.87
C LYS A 169 0.20 -7.36 -9.37
N TYR A 170 0.47 -6.14 -8.95
CA TYR A 170 1.56 -5.34 -9.50
C TYR A 170 2.82 -5.31 -8.62
N SER A 171 2.82 -5.97 -7.47
CA SER A 171 3.99 -6.05 -6.60
C SER A 171 4.76 -7.35 -6.75
N GLN A 172 6.07 -7.24 -6.58
CA GLN A 172 7.00 -8.38 -6.50
C GLN A 172 7.25 -8.81 -5.06
N ALA A 173 7.00 -7.91 -4.11
CA ALA A 173 7.18 -8.13 -2.68
C ALA A 173 6.37 -7.13 -1.87
N PHE A 174 6.11 -7.46 -0.60
CA PHE A 174 5.61 -6.52 0.39
C PHE A 174 6.64 -6.28 1.48
N ILE A 175 6.81 -5.01 1.86
CA ILE A 175 7.56 -4.59 3.05
C ILE A 175 6.57 -3.93 4.00
N CYS A 176 6.45 -4.44 5.21
CA CYS A 176 5.57 -3.92 6.25
C CYS A 176 6.38 -3.21 7.32
N LEU A 177 6.30 -1.87 7.33
CA LEU A 177 6.77 -1.03 8.42
C LEU A 177 5.79 -1.09 9.60
N PRO A 178 6.16 -0.63 10.79
CA PRO A 178 5.23 -0.50 11.91
C PRO A 178 3.93 0.21 11.49
N GLY A 179 2.78 -0.43 11.76
CA GLY A 179 1.51 0.09 11.26
C GLY A 179 0.28 -0.44 11.99
N GLY A 180 -0.87 0.11 11.69
CA GLY A 180 -2.14 -0.26 12.31
C GLY A 180 -2.88 -1.37 11.56
N PHE A 181 -4.21 -1.43 11.77
CA PHE A 181 -5.06 -2.46 11.18
C PHE A 181 -5.00 -2.52 9.66
N GLY A 182 -4.85 -1.39 8.96
CA GLY A 182 -4.71 -1.40 7.51
C GLY A 182 -3.43 -2.10 7.04
N THR A 183 -2.32 -1.93 7.77
CA THR A 183 -1.07 -2.65 7.49
C THR A 183 -1.20 -4.15 7.80
N LEU A 184 -1.85 -4.50 8.91
CA LEU A 184 -2.10 -5.90 9.29
C LEU A 184 -3.05 -6.59 8.30
N ASP A 185 -4.06 -5.91 7.82
CA ASP A 185 -5.01 -6.42 6.84
C ASP A 185 -4.30 -6.83 5.53
N GLU A 186 -3.45 -5.96 4.98
CA GLU A 186 -2.67 -6.29 3.78
C GLU A 186 -1.62 -7.37 4.05
N LEU A 187 -0.98 -7.37 5.22
CA LEU A 187 -0.04 -8.41 5.64
C LEU A 187 -0.69 -9.80 5.64
N PHE A 188 -1.82 -9.95 6.33
CA PHE A 188 -2.47 -11.26 6.45
C PHE A 188 -3.13 -11.71 5.15
N GLU A 189 -3.58 -10.79 4.30
CA GLU A 189 -4.04 -11.14 2.96
C GLU A 189 -2.89 -11.69 2.12
N ALA A 190 -1.75 -11.00 2.08
CA ALA A 190 -0.55 -11.48 1.38
C ALA A 190 -0.14 -12.88 1.83
N LEU A 191 -0.03 -13.09 3.14
CA LEU A 191 0.31 -14.40 3.71
C LEU A 191 -0.69 -15.49 3.29
N THR A 192 -1.98 -15.19 3.29
CA THR A 192 -3.03 -16.12 2.88
C THR A 192 -2.90 -16.48 1.40
N LEU A 193 -2.65 -15.49 0.53
CA LEU A 193 -2.51 -15.71 -0.90
C LEU A 193 -1.26 -16.51 -1.26
N VAL A 194 -0.15 -16.28 -0.57
CA VAL A 194 1.08 -17.06 -0.76
C VAL A 194 0.92 -18.48 -0.23
N GLN A 195 0.40 -18.65 0.99
CA GLN A 195 0.12 -19.96 1.60
C GLN A 195 -0.78 -20.82 0.72
N THR A 196 -1.82 -20.24 0.15
CA THR A 196 -2.79 -20.93 -0.73
C THR A 196 -2.30 -21.06 -2.17
N LYS A 197 -1.06 -20.68 -2.47
CA LYS A 197 -0.42 -20.73 -3.80
C LYS A 197 -1.19 -19.95 -4.88
N LYS A 198 -1.94 -18.92 -4.49
CA LYS A 198 -2.55 -17.97 -5.43
C LYS A 198 -1.51 -17.02 -6.01
N VAL A 199 -0.49 -16.71 -5.21
CA VAL A 199 0.71 -15.99 -5.61
C VAL A 199 1.92 -16.86 -5.31
N THR A 200 2.84 -17.00 -6.23
CA THR A 200 4.05 -17.81 -6.06
C THR A 200 5.25 -16.92 -5.80
N LYS A 201 6.11 -17.31 -4.85
CA LYS A 201 7.39 -16.64 -4.54
C LYS A 201 7.23 -15.13 -4.30
N PHE A 202 6.46 -14.77 -3.29
CA PHE A 202 6.18 -13.39 -2.93
C PHE A 202 6.71 -13.15 -1.51
N PRO A 203 7.89 -12.54 -1.32
CA PRO A 203 8.43 -12.30 0.01
C PRO A 203 7.64 -11.24 0.75
N VAL A 204 7.41 -11.48 2.02
CA VAL A 204 6.78 -10.53 2.95
C VAL A 204 7.81 -10.18 4.01
N VAL A 205 8.34 -8.96 3.93
CA VAL A 205 9.34 -8.45 4.89
C VAL A 205 8.64 -7.68 5.99
N LEU A 206 8.86 -8.09 7.23
CA LEU A 206 8.48 -7.36 8.44
C LEU A 206 9.67 -6.52 8.89
N PHE A 207 9.63 -5.22 8.64
CA PHE A 207 10.72 -4.34 9.00
C PHE A 207 10.48 -3.68 10.37
N GLY A 208 11.38 -3.95 11.32
CA GLY A 208 11.29 -3.49 12.71
C GLY A 208 11.07 -4.63 13.69
N THR A 209 12.16 -5.27 14.15
CA THR A 209 12.10 -6.45 15.03
C THR A 209 11.46 -6.13 16.37
N GLU A 210 11.67 -4.93 16.92
CA GLU A 210 11.04 -4.48 18.16
C GLU A 210 9.51 -4.45 18.04
N TYR A 211 8.99 -3.98 16.92
CA TYR A 211 7.55 -3.89 16.70
C TYR A 211 6.92 -5.24 16.32
N TRP A 212 7.52 -5.94 15.36
CA TRP A 212 6.94 -7.15 14.78
C TRP A 212 7.27 -8.44 15.53
N GLY A 213 8.30 -8.43 16.39
CA GLY A 213 8.76 -9.63 17.10
C GLY A 213 7.67 -10.29 17.94
N GLY A 214 6.83 -9.49 18.61
CA GLY A 214 5.69 -10.02 19.37
C GLY A 214 4.65 -10.72 18.51
N LEU A 215 4.36 -10.19 17.32
CA LEU A 215 3.44 -10.83 16.37
C LEU A 215 4.05 -12.12 15.79
N TYR A 216 5.32 -12.07 15.40
CA TYR A 216 6.05 -13.23 14.89
C TYR A 216 6.06 -14.36 15.91
N ASP A 217 6.38 -14.03 17.16
CA ASP A 217 6.36 -14.97 18.29
C ASP A 217 4.98 -15.59 18.53
N TRP A 218 3.93 -14.77 18.45
CA TRP A 218 2.57 -15.27 18.59
C TRP A 218 2.19 -16.21 17.45
N ILE A 219 2.55 -15.87 16.20
CA ILE A 219 2.34 -16.76 15.05
C ILE A 219 3.07 -18.09 15.24
N ALA A 220 4.35 -18.05 15.62
CA ALA A 220 5.15 -19.25 15.84
C ALA A 220 4.63 -20.11 17.00
N LYS A 221 4.32 -19.50 18.15
CA LYS A 221 3.94 -20.24 19.37
C LYS A 221 2.48 -20.67 19.37
N SER A 222 1.58 -19.82 18.91
CA SER A 222 0.13 -20.05 19.01
C SER A 222 -0.48 -20.57 17.71
N VAL A 223 -0.14 -20.00 16.57
CA VAL A 223 -0.75 -20.39 15.30
C VAL A 223 -0.10 -21.66 14.76
N LEU A 224 1.22 -21.68 14.66
CA LEU A 224 1.97 -22.87 14.26
C LEU A 224 1.88 -23.97 15.33
N GLY A 225 2.16 -23.65 16.60
CA GLY A 225 2.07 -24.61 17.70
C GLY A 225 0.67 -25.19 17.90
N GLY A 226 -0.38 -24.45 17.53
CA GLY A 226 -1.76 -24.92 17.50
C GLY A 226 -2.15 -25.67 16.21
N GLY A 227 -1.22 -25.90 15.29
CA GLY A 227 -1.43 -26.63 14.03
C GLY A 227 -2.36 -25.91 13.05
N LYS A 228 -2.43 -24.56 13.11
CA LYS A 228 -3.26 -23.76 12.20
C LYS A 228 -2.54 -23.39 10.90
N ILE A 229 -1.19 -23.44 10.94
CA ILE A 229 -0.30 -23.28 9.79
C ILE A 229 0.78 -24.36 9.85
N GLY A 230 1.52 -24.58 8.76
CA GLY A 230 2.69 -25.46 8.71
C GLY A 230 3.99 -24.71 8.95
N GLU A 231 5.09 -25.43 9.23
CA GLU A 231 6.42 -24.83 9.43
C GLU A 231 6.86 -23.97 8.26
N LYS A 232 6.61 -24.41 7.03
CA LYS A 232 6.93 -23.65 5.80
C LYS A 232 6.16 -22.34 5.63
N ASP A 233 5.04 -22.20 6.34
CA ASP A 233 4.27 -20.95 6.27
C ASP A 233 4.95 -19.85 7.11
N LEU A 234 5.73 -20.22 8.12
CA LEU A 234 6.51 -19.27 8.90
C LEU A 234 7.69 -18.70 8.09
N ASP A 235 8.23 -19.48 7.16
CA ASP A 235 9.31 -19.06 6.26
C ASP A 235 8.87 -17.99 5.25
N LEU A 236 7.56 -17.72 5.13
CA LEU A 236 7.03 -16.64 4.31
C LEU A 236 7.32 -15.25 4.89
N LEU A 237 7.60 -15.18 6.19
CA LEU A 237 7.87 -13.96 6.92
C LEU A 237 9.37 -13.75 7.10
N HIS A 238 9.89 -12.67 6.56
CA HIS A 238 11.27 -12.26 6.79
C HIS A 238 11.30 -11.07 7.76
N LEU A 239 11.87 -11.26 8.94
CA LEU A 239 11.94 -10.24 9.98
C LEU A 239 13.35 -9.62 10.01
N THR A 240 13.46 -8.30 9.82
CA THR A 240 14.76 -7.61 9.78
C THR A 240 14.67 -6.16 10.26
N ASP A 241 15.82 -5.60 10.66
CA ASP A 241 16.04 -4.17 10.92
C ASP A 241 17.04 -3.56 9.92
N ASP A 242 17.52 -4.36 8.97
CA ASP A 242 18.53 -3.95 8.01
C ASP A 242 17.91 -3.70 6.63
N ILE A 243 18.12 -2.49 6.10
CA ILE A 243 17.59 -2.06 4.80
C ILE A 243 18.19 -2.89 3.67
N ASP A 244 19.51 -3.12 3.72
CA ASP A 244 20.21 -3.88 2.68
C ASP A 244 19.73 -5.33 2.65
N ASP A 245 19.48 -5.91 3.82
CA ASP A 245 18.88 -7.25 3.94
C ASP A 245 17.46 -7.29 3.37
N ALA A 246 16.62 -6.32 3.68
CA ALA A 246 15.26 -6.23 3.14
C ALA A 246 15.28 -6.13 1.60
N VAL A 247 16.13 -5.28 1.04
CA VAL A 247 16.28 -5.11 -0.41
C VAL A 247 16.84 -6.38 -1.07
N ARG A 248 17.83 -7.02 -0.45
CA ARG A 248 18.42 -8.28 -0.91
C ARG A 248 17.37 -9.38 -1.04
N VAL A 249 16.53 -9.57 -0.03
CA VAL A 249 15.44 -10.57 -0.05
C VAL A 249 14.49 -10.33 -1.22
N VAL A 250 14.14 -9.07 -1.50
CA VAL A 250 13.30 -8.70 -2.63
C VAL A 250 13.99 -9.02 -3.96
N GLN A 251 15.27 -8.63 -4.12
CA GLN A 251 16.04 -8.86 -5.35
C GLN A 251 16.23 -10.36 -5.62
N GLU A 252 16.62 -11.15 -4.62
CA GLU A 252 16.81 -12.60 -4.75
C GLU A 252 15.51 -13.31 -5.16
N SER A 253 14.39 -12.91 -4.57
CA SER A 253 13.09 -13.46 -4.94
C SER A 253 12.70 -13.11 -6.37
N TYR A 254 12.91 -11.86 -6.77
CA TYR A 254 12.64 -11.42 -8.14
C TYR A 254 13.54 -12.14 -9.15
N GLN A 255 14.83 -12.26 -8.90
CA GLN A 255 15.75 -12.98 -9.77
C GLN A 255 15.36 -14.46 -9.93
N ALA A 256 15.00 -15.11 -8.82
CA ALA A 256 14.53 -16.50 -8.87
C ALA A 256 13.21 -16.67 -9.64
N TRP A 257 12.41 -15.62 -9.75
CA TRP A 257 11.22 -15.60 -10.61
C TRP A 257 11.59 -15.43 -12.08
N GLU A 258 12.51 -14.49 -12.42
CA GLU A 258 13.01 -14.29 -13.80
C GLU A 258 13.64 -15.55 -14.36
N ASP A 259 14.44 -16.26 -13.57
CA ASP A 259 15.13 -17.50 -13.99
C ASP A 259 14.15 -18.66 -14.30
N THR A 260 12.87 -18.51 -13.92
CA THR A 260 11.85 -19.57 -14.09
C THR A 260 10.78 -19.23 -15.13
N HIS A 261 10.74 -17.99 -15.65
CA HIS A 261 9.75 -17.50 -16.62
C HIS A 261 10.38 -16.82 -17.81
#